data_66ee0cf7524153e4e6093d9dae843776
#
_entry.id   66ee0cf7524153e4e6093d9dae843776
#
_cell.length_a   1.000
_cell.length_b   1.000
_cell.length_c   1.000
_cell.angle_alpha   90.00
_cell.angle_beta   90.00
_cell.angle_gamma   90.00
#
_symmetry.space_group_name_H-M   'P 1'
#
loop_
_entity.id
_entity.type
_entity.pdbx_description
1 polymer ?
#
loop_
_entity_poly.entity_id
_entity_poly.type
_entity_poly.pdbx_seq_one_letter_code
_entity_poly.pdbx_strand_id
1 'polypeptide(L)'
;IKAMAKFQDVRFFLISPRELAIPEYMRTFLKENQMPYTEVTGLEAVIPQLDVLYMTRIQRERFSDPREYERNKGIYVLTRRKLERAKEHMLVMHPLPRVDEIAVDVDDDPRAVYFQQARYGMFARMALLEHLALQPRQEELPPVEIGTRPVCRNPRCITQTQPYLPPLVKKIG
;
A
#
# COMPACT_ATOMS: atom_id res chain seq x y z
N ILE A 1 0.25 -0.86 -7.11
CA ILE A 1 -0.28 -0.77 -8.50
C ILE A 1 0.67 0.03 -9.37
N LYS A 2 0.87 1.34 -9.15
CA LYS A 2 1.69 2.21 -10.04
C LYS A 2 3.11 1.70 -10.31
N ALA A 3 3.78 1.10 -9.32
CA ALA A 3 5.10 0.53 -9.50
C ALA A 3 5.07 -0.69 -10.44
N MET A 4 4.09 -1.56 -10.26
CA MET A 4 3.92 -2.75 -11.10
C MET A 4 3.45 -2.43 -12.51
N ALA A 5 2.75 -1.31 -12.72
CA ALA A 5 2.33 -0.86 -14.04
C ALA A 5 3.51 -0.46 -14.97
N LYS A 6 4.74 -0.43 -14.44
CA LYS A 6 5.96 -0.22 -15.26
C LYS A 6 6.49 -1.50 -15.92
N PHE A 7 5.94 -2.64 -15.54
CA PHE A 7 6.32 -3.94 -16.10
C PHE A 7 5.31 -4.38 -17.16
N GLN A 8 5.77 -5.16 -18.12
CA GLN A 8 4.92 -5.75 -19.16
C GLN A 8 4.17 -6.97 -18.63
N ASP A 9 3.07 -7.33 -19.28
CA ASP A 9 2.27 -8.54 -19.02
C ASP A 9 1.73 -8.67 -17.59
N VAL A 10 1.53 -7.54 -16.90
CA VAL A 10 0.94 -7.51 -15.56
C VAL A 10 -0.57 -7.44 -15.64
N ARG A 11 -1.25 -8.35 -14.93
CA ARG A 11 -2.68 -8.33 -14.70
C ARG A 11 -2.97 -8.22 -13.22
N PHE A 12 -3.89 -7.33 -12.84
CA PHE A 12 -4.26 -7.13 -11.44
C PHE A 12 -5.56 -7.83 -11.05
N PHE A 13 -5.53 -8.55 -9.95
CA PHE A 13 -6.71 -8.98 -9.21
C PHE A 13 -6.80 -8.14 -7.93
N LEU A 14 -7.82 -7.29 -7.85
CA LEU A 14 -8.02 -6.37 -6.74
C LEU A 14 -9.07 -6.96 -5.81
N ILE A 15 -8.60 -7.49 -4.69
CA ILE A 15 -9.40 -8.31 -3.78
C ILE A 15 -9.72 -7.47 -2.55
N SER A 16 -10.97 -7.09 -2.36
CA SER A 16 -11.41 -6.30 -1.22
C SER A 16 -12.92 -6.42 -0.99
N PRO A 17 -13.44 -6.14 0.22
CA PRO A 17 -14.86 -5.87 0.39
C PRO A 17 -15.26 -4.64 -0.44
N ARG A 18 -16.54 -4.53 -0.77
CA ARG A 18 -17.06 -3.45 -1.63
C ARG A 18 -16.78 -2.07 -1.04
N GLU A 19 -16.85 -1.95 0.27
CA GLU A 19 -16.62 -0.72 1.04
C GLU A 19 -15.16 -0.23 0.95
N LEU A 20 -14.23 -1.14 0.64
CA LEU A 20 -12.81 -0.87 0.50
C LEU A 20 -12.31 -1.02 -0.95
N ALA A 21 -13.21 -0.94 -1.93
CA ALA A 21 -12.84 -0.95 -3.34
C ALA A 21 -11.83 0.16 -3.65
N ILE A 22 -11.03 -0.04 -4.70
CA ILE A 22 -10.04 0.97 -5.09
C ILE A 22 -10.72 2.30 -5.46
N PRO A 23 -10.08 3.44 -5.15
CA PRO A 23 -10.64 4.74 -5.51
C PRO A 23 -10.69 4.95 -7.02
N GLU A 24 -11.62 5.81 -7.48
CA GLU A 24 -11.84 6.05 -8.91
C GLU A 24 -10.59 6.54 -9.65
N TYR A 25 -9.77 7.39 -9.03
CA TYR A 25 -8.53 7.84 -9.64
C TYR A 25 -7.56 6.70 -9.98
N MET A 26 -7.63 5.59 -9.24
CA MET A 26 -6.80 4.41 -9.52
C MET A 26 -7.39 3.56 -10.64
N ARG A 27 -8.73 3.48 -10.74
CA ARG A 27 -9.39 2.85 -11.90
C ARG A 27 -9.07 3.60 -13.18
N THR A 28 -9.14 4.93 -13.13
CA THR A 28 -8.77 5.81 -14.24
C THR A 28 -7.32 5.56 -14.65
N PHE A 29 -6.39 5.55 -13.69
CA PHE A 29 -4.98 5.24 -13.95
C PHE A 29 -4.79 3.89 -14.65
N LEU A 30 -5.45 2.83 -14.20
CA LEU A 30 -5.36 1.49 -14.79
C LEU A 30 -5.90 1.48 -16.22
N LYS A 31 -7.03 2.16 -16.49
CA LYS A 31 -7.63 2.28 -17.82
C LYS A 31 -6.74 3.07 -18.79
N GLU A 32 -6.24 4.22 -18.37
CA GLU A 32 -5.36 5.07 -19.18
C GLU A 32 -4.05 4.37 -19.58
N ASN A 33 -3.52 3.52 -18.67
CA ASN A 33 -2.33 2.73 -18.96
C ASN A 33 -2.64 1.35 -19.57
N GLN A 34 -3.88 1.09 -19.97
CA GLN A 34 -4.34 -0.17 -20.60
C GLN A 34 -3.99 -1.42 -19.77
N MET A 35 -3.96 -1.28 -18.43
CA MET A 35 -3.64 -2.38 -17.53
C MET A 35 -4.86 -3.25 -17.27
N PRO A 36 -4.82 -4.55 -17.62
CA PRO A 36 -5.93 -5.44 -17.34
C PRO A 36 -6.09 -5.65 -15.82
N TYR A 37 -7.30 -5.43 -15.31
CA TYR A 37 -7.61 -5.67 -13.92
C TYR A 37 -9.00 -6.26 -13.71
N THR A 38 -9.19 -6.95 -12.61
CA THR A 38 -10.47 -7.52 -12.17
C THR A 38 -10.67 -7.23 -10.69
N GLU A 39 -11.80 -6.64 -10.34
CA GLU A 39 -12.18 -6.45 -8.93
C GLU A 39 -13.00 -7.65 -8.46
N VAL A 40 -12.64 -8.25 -7.34
CA VAL A 40 -13.31 -9.40 -6.75
C VAL A 40 -13.42 -9.26 -5.23
N THR A 41 -14.43 -9.91 -4.65
CA THR A 41 -14.63 -9.91 -3.20
C THR A 41 -14.13 -11.17 -2.51
N GLY A 42 -13.80 -12.22 -3.26
CA GLY A 42 -13.35 -13.52 -2.73
C GLY A 42 -11.93 -13.86 -3.15
N LEU A 43 -11.07 -14.14 -2.16
CA LEU A 43 -9.68 -14.54 -2.40
C LEU A 43 -9.58 -15.90 -3.10
N GLU A 44 -10.36 -16.87 -2.64
CA GLU A 44 -10.30 -18.26 -3.09
C GLU A 44 -10.61 -18.43 -4.57
N ALA A 45 -11.43 -17.55 -5.13
CA ALA A 45 -11.82 -17.60 -6.54
C ALA A 45 -10.66 -17.32 -7.49
N VAL A 46 -9.66 -16.56 -7.05
CA VAL A 46 -8.56 -16.08 -7.90
C VAL A 46 -7.20 -16.69 -7.56
N ILE A 47 -7.03 -17.26 -6.38
CA ILE A 47 -5.76 -17.88 -5.93
C ILE A 47 -5.12 -18.78 -7.02
N PRO A 48 -5.83 -19.67 -7.74
CA PRO A 48 -5.21 -20.51 -8.76
C PRO A 48 -4.60 -19.76 -9.95
N GLN A 49 -4.95 -18.49 -10.12
CA GLN A 49 -4.51 -17.67 -11.24
C GLN A 49 -3.30 -16.79 -10.88
N LEU A 50 -3.04 -16.60 -9.57
CA LEU A 50 -2.06 -15.63 -9.09
C LEU A 50 -0.63 -16.17 -9.23
N ASP A 51 0.29 -15.30 -9.64
CA ASP A 51 1.74 -15.50 -9.55
C ASP A 51 2.30 -14.82 -8.30
N VAL A 52 1.67 -13.72 -7.88
CA VAL A 52 1.99 -13.00 -6.65
C VAL A 52 0.71 -12.66 -5.91
N LEU A 53 0.65 -13.04 -4.64
CA LEU A 53 -0.37 -12.63 -3.69
C LEU A 53 0.22 -11.63 -2.70
N TYR A 54 -0.13 -10.35 -2.86
CA TYR A 54 0.31 -9.31 -1.94
C TYR A 54 -0.80 -9.06 -0.91
N MET A 55 -0.63 -9.63 0.29
CA MET A 55 -1.58 -9.48 1.40
C MET A 55 -1.37 -8.15 2.11
N THR A 56 -2.48 -7.55 2.55
CA THR A 56 -2.49 -6.37 3.43
C THR A 56 -3.57 -6.55 4.49
N ARG A 57 -3.39 -5.92 5.63
CA ARG A 57 -4.43 -5.92 6.67
C ARG A 57 -5.64 -5.09 6.26
N ILE A 58 -6.81 -5.47 6.75
CA ILE A 58 -8.00 -4.63 6.71
C ILE A 58 -7.85 -3.53 7.76
N GLN A 59 -7.81 -2.28 7.32
CA GLN A 59 -7.62 -1.12 8.19
C GLN A 59 -8.95 -0.71 8.82
N ARG A 60 -9.10 -0.92 10.13
CA ARG A 60 -10.30 -0.54 10.90
C ARG A 60 -10.66 0.93 10.74
N GLU A 61 -9.66 1.78 10.68
CA GLU A 61 -9.75 3.23 10.56
C GLU A 61 -10.38 3.72 9.25
N ARG A 62 -10.59 2.83 8.28
CA ARG A 62 -11.23 3.12 6.99
C ARG A 62 -12.73 2.86 6.98
N PHE A 63 -13.25 2.21 8.00
CA PHE A 63 -14.69 1.95 8.11
C PHE A 63 -15.36 3.08 8.90
N SER A 64 -16.45 3.60 8.36
CA SER A 64 -17.28 4.59 9.05
C SER A 64 -18.12 3.95 10.17
N ASP A 65 -18.55 2.69 9.98
CA ASP A 65 -19.29 1.90 10.97
C ASP A 65 -18.40 0.76 11.50
N PRO A 66 -18.15 0.70 12.84
CA PRO A 66 -17.42 -0.40 13.46
C PRO A 66 -18.02 -1.79 13.17
N ARG A 67 -19.35 -1.88 12.96
CA ARG A 67 -20.04 -3.14 12.63
C ARG A 67 -19.64 -3.68 11.25
N GLU A 68 -19.34 -2.81 10.32
CA GLU A 68 -18.85 -3.20 8.98
C GLU A 68 -17.45 -3.80 9.09
N TYR A 69 -16.58 -3.23 9.92
CA TYR A 69 -15.27 -3.81 10.19
C TYR A 69 -15.39 -5.20 10.79
N GLU A 70 -16.22 -5.41 11.83
CA GLU A 70 -16.38 -6.71 12.47
C GLU A 70 -16.94 -7.79 11.50
N ARG A 71 -17.80 -7.40 10.55
CA ARG A 71 -18.29 -8.31 9.50
C ARG A 71 -17.22 -8.72 8.50
N ASN A 72 -16.27 -7.83 8.21
CA ASN A 72 -15.20 -8.08 7.25
C ASN A 72 -13.92 -8.64 7.88
N LYS A 73 -13.79 -8.52 9.22
CA LYS A 73 -12.69 -9.09 9.98
C LYS A 73 -12.64 -10.61 9.79
N GLY A 74 -11.47 -11.11 9.42
CA GLY A 74 -11.25 -12.54 9.25
C GLY A 74 -11.66 -13.14 7.90
N ILE A 75 -12.42 -12.43 7.05
CA ILE A 75 -12.81 -12.96 5.72
C ILE A 75 -11.59 -13.21 4.84
N TYR A 76 -10.59 -12.35 4.93
CA TYR A 76 -9.41 -12.40 4.09
C TYR A 76 -8.20 -13.05 4.76
N VAL A 77 -8.40 -13.83 5.82
CA VAL A 77 -7.29 -14.58 6.46
C VAL A 77 -6.75 -15.61 5.48
N LEU A 78 -5.46 -15.49 5.16
CA LEU A 78 -4.73 -16.48 4.38
C LEU A 78 -4.32 -17.63 5.30
N THR A 79 -4.68 -18.84 4.94
CA THR A 79 -4.32 -20.08 5.64
C THR A 79 -3.59 -21.01 4.69
N ARG A 80 -2.86 -21.99 5.22
CA ARG A 80 -2.20 -23.02 4.41
C ARG A 80 -3.19 -23.78 3.54
N ARG A 81 -4.39 -24.07 4.05
CA ARG A 81 -5.47 -24.72 3.28
C ARG A 81 -5.87 -23.92 2.03
N LYS A 82 -5.92 -22.59 2.12
CA LYS A 82 -6.23 -21.76 0.93
C LYS A 82 -5.12 -21.82 -0.10
N LEU A 83 -3.87 -21.99 0.33
CA LEU A 83 -2.70 -22.12 -0.54
C LEU A 83 -2.60 -23.47 -1.27
N GLU A 84 -3.36 -24.49 -0.88
CA GLU A 84 -3.39 -25.78 -1.59
C GLU A 84 -3.83 -25.64 -3.05
N ARG A 85 -4.62 -24.62 -3.35
CA ARG A 85 -5.11 -24.32 -4.71
C ARG A 85 -4.24 -23.34 -5.49
N ALA A 86 -3.20 -22.81 -4.87
CA ALA A 86 -2.31 -21.85 -5.47
C ALA A 86 -1.28 -22.54 -6.39
N LYS A 87 -0.72 -21.78 -7.33
CA LYS A 87 0.40 -22.25 -8.13
C LYS A 87 1.60 -22.59 -7.23
N GLU A 88 2.38 -23.58 -7.62
CA GLU A 88 3.58 -24.02 -6.89
C GLU A 88 4.59 -22.87 -6.68
N HIS A 89 4.72 -22.00 -7.69
CA HIS A 89 5.68 -20.90 -7.69
C HIS A 89 5.06 -19.55 -7.32
N MET A 90 3.81 -19.51 -6.82
CA MET A 90 3.20 -18.27 -6.37
C MET A 90 4.01 -17.68 -5.20
N LEU A 91 4.22 -16.37 -5.20
CA LEU A 91 4.86 -15.68 -4.08
C LEU A 91 3.80 -15.04 -3.18
N VAL A 92 3.89 -15.29 -1.87
CA VAL A 92 3.07 -14.62 -0.85
C VAL A 92 3.88 -13.50 -0.21
N MET A 93 3.42 -12.29 -0.38
CA MET A 93 4.05 -11.05 0.11
C MET A 93 3.17 -10.34 1.13
N HIS A 94 3.78 -9.62 2.06
CA HIS A 94 3.11 -8.79 3.06
C HIS A 94 4.07 -7.70 3.57
N PRO A 95 3.63 -6.45 3.75
CA PRO A 95 4.51 -5.36 4.19
C PRO A 95 4.96 -5.45 5.64
N LEU A 96 4.37 -6.34 6.44
CA LEU A 96 4.58 -6.48 7.88
C LEU A 96 4.49 -5.13 8.66
N PRO A 97 4.14 -5.13 9.94
CA PRO A 97 3.71 -6.30 10.73
C PRO A 97 2.32 -6.80 10.33
N ARG A 98 2.09 -8.10 10.43
CA ARG A 98 0.76 -8.69 10.31
C ARG A 98 0.07 -8.73 11.68
N VAL A 99 -1.25 -8.86 11.66
CA VAL A 99 -2.09 -9.09 12.85
C VAL A 99 -2.71 -10.49 12.75
N ASP A 100 -3.77 -10.64 11.96
CA ASP A 100 -4.53 -11.88 11.79
C ASP A 100 -4.79 -12.27 10.33
N GLU A 101 -4.39 -11.42 9.39
CA GLU A 101 -4.63 -11.60 7.96
C GLU A 101 -3.80 -12.72 7.30
N ILE A 102 -2.77 -13.21 7.97
CA ILE A 102 -2.02 -14.41 7.57
C ILE A 102 -1.87 -15.30 8.80
N ALA A 103 -2.39 -16.50 8.73
CA ALA A 103 -2.27 -17.49 9.80
C ALA A 103 -0.80 -17.95 9.95
N VAL A 104 -0.43 -18.34 11.17
CA VAL A 104 0.96 -18.72 11.50
C VAL A 104 1.42 -19.96 10.74
N ASP A 105 0.49 -20.85 10.39
CA ASP A 105 0.79 -22.06 9.61
C ASP A 105 1.28 -21.79 8.18
N VAL A 106 1.14 -20.55 7.69
CA VAL A 106 1.66 -20.11 6.40
C VAL A 106 3.17 -19.79 6.46
N ASP A 107 3.73 -19.53 7.64
CA ASP A 107 5.13 -19.13 7.78
C ASP A 107 6.11 -20.21 7.29
N ASP A 108 5.72 -21.48 7.40
CA ASP A 108 6.53 -22.62 6.95
C ASP A 108 6.29 -22.99 5.47
N ASP A 109 5.41 -22.25 4.77
CA ASP A 109 5.18 -22.49 3.35
C ASP A 109 6.31 -21.85 2.52
N PRO A 110 6.97 -22.59 1.62
CA PRO A 110 8.11 -22.06 0.84
C PRO A 110 7.74 -20.86 -0.05
N ARG A 111 6.45 -20.64 -0.31
CA ARG A 111 5.93 -19.49 -1.06
C ARG A 111 5.83 -18.22 -0.20
N ALA A 112 5.92 -18.33 1.14
CA ALA A 112 5.83 -17.21 2.08
C ALA A 112 7.15 -16.44 2.12
N VAL A 113 7.26 -15.40 1.28
CA VAL A 113 8.50 -14.60 1.14
C VAL A 113 8.48 -13.26 1.89
N TYR A 114 7.48 -13.01 2.71
CA TYR A 114 7.30 -11.72 3.36
C TYR A 114 8.39 -11.37 4.40
N PHE A 115 9.03 -12.34 5.04
CA PHE A 115 10.19 -12.07 5.90
C PHE A 115 11.42 -11.67 5.08
N GLN A 116 11.65 -12.34 3.94
CA GLN A 116 12.69 -11.98 3.00
C GLN A 116 12.41 -10.61 2.38
N GLN A 117 11.15 -10.33 2.03
CA GLN A 117 10.70 -9.02 1.56
C GLN A 117 11.02 -7.91 2.57
N ALA A 118 10.77 -8.12 3.87
CA ALA A 118 11.09 -7.15 4.92
C ALA A 118 12.60 -6.85 4.97
N ARG A 119 13.43 -7.87 4.84
CA ARG A 119 14.90 -7.74 4.75
C ARG A 119 15.32 -6.93 3.52
N TYR A 120 14.75 -7.22 2.35
CA TYR A 120 15.03 -6.44 1.14
C TYR A 120 14.52 -5.00 1.23
N GLY A 121 13.40 -4.79 1.92
CA GLY A 121 12.89 -3.45 2.21
C GLY A 121 13.86 -2.61 3.04
N MET A 122 14.64 -3.21 3.93
CA MET A 122 15.71 -2.53 4.65
C MET A 122 16.82 -2.07 3.69
N PHE A 123 17.32 -2.96 2.84
CA PHE A 123 18.37 -2.62 1.87
C PHE A 123 17.91 -1.55 0.87
N ALA A 124 16.66 -1.64 0.39
CA ALA A 124 16.10 -0.63 -0.50
C ALA A 124 16.03 0.76 0.17
N ARG A 125 15.66 0.83 1.46
CA ARG A 125 15.67 2.09 2.21
C ARG A 125 17.09 2.63 2.42
N MET A 126 18.06 1.76 2.72
CA MET A 126 19.46 2.15 2.86
C MET A 126 19.98 2.77 1.56
N ALA A 127 19.78 2.10 0.42
CA ALA A 127 20.17 2.61 -0.89
C ALA A 127 19.47 3.93 -1.25
N LEU A 128 18.20 4.09 -0.90
CA LEU A 128 17.45 5.34 -1.11
C LEU A 128 18.02 6.48 -0.25
N LEU A 129 18.33 6.24 1.01
CA LEU A 129 18.92 7.23 1.90
C LEU A 129 20.31 7.65 1.43
N GLU A 130 21.14 6.69 1.03
CA GLU A 130 22.45 6.97 0.45
C GLU A 130 22.32 7.81 -0.82
N HIS A 131 21.44 7.40 -1.75
CA HIS A 131 21.20 8.16 -2.98
C HIS A 131 20.78 9.59 -2.69
N LEU A 132 19.83 9.81 -1.79
CA LEU A 132 19.35 11.14 -1.42
C LEU A 132 20.42 11.98 -0.69
N ALA A 133 21.26 11.34 0.12
CA ALA A 133 22.36 12.03 0.83
C ALA A 133 23.49 12.49 -0.11
N LEU A 134 23.72 11.71 -1.19
CA LEU A 134 24.75 12.02 -2.18
C LEU A 134 24.28 12.97 -3.30
N GLN A 135 22.97 13.24 -3.38
CA GLN A 135 22.46 14.23 -4.33
C GLN A 135 22.98 15.61 -3.97
N PRO A 136 23.49 16.39 -4.95
CA PRO A 136 23.82 17.79 -4.68
C PRO A 136 22.55 18.49 -4.17
N ARG A 137 22.65 19.15 -3.04
CA ARG A 137 21.56 20.02 -2.57
C ARG A 137 21.28 21.04 -3.66
N GLN A 138 20.02 21.08 -4.12
CA GLN A 138 19.56 22.24 -4.87
C GLN A 138 19.66 23.43 -3.93
N GLU A 139 20.65 24.29 -4.15
CA GLU A 139 20.97 25.43 -3.26
C GLU A 139 19.88 26.50 -3.24
N GLU A 140 18.93 26.44 -4.19
CA GLU A 140 17.84 27.40 -4.24
C GLU A 140 16.49 26.66 -4.11
N LEU A 141 16.01 26.58 -2.88
CA LEU A 141 14.56 26.56 -2.70
C LEU A 141 14.06 27.90 -3.29
N PRO A 142 13.10 27.88 -4.24
CA PRO A 142 12.54 29.11 -4.75
C PRO A 142 12.11 29.99 -3.58
N PRO A 143 12.36 31.31 -3.61
CA PRO A 143 12.01 32.20 -2.52
C PRO A 143 10.54 31.99 -2.17
N VAL A 144 10.29 31.52 -0.97
CA VAL A 144 8.93 31.39 -0.46
C VAL A 144 8.49 32.80 -0.13
N GLU A 145 7.61 33.38 -0.95
CA GLU A 145 6.96 34.62 -0.56
C GLU A 145 6.24 34.40 0.76
N ILE A 146 6.76 35.02 1.83
CA ILE A 146 6.11 35.02 3.14
C ILE A 146 4.94 35.99 3.06
N GLY A 147 3.95 35.64 2.25
CA GLY A 147 2.66 36.31 2.25
C GLY A 147 1.85 35.87 3.46
N THR A 148 0.84 36.64 3.83
CA THR A 148 -0.11 36.40 4.93
C THR A 148 -0.43 34.91 5.11
N ARG A 149 0.06 34.34 6.19
CA ARG A 149 0.11 32.90 6.50
C ARG A 149 -1.30 32.28 6.46
N PRO A 150 -1.64 31.40 5.50
CA PRO A 150 -2.80 30.59 5.66
C PRO A 150 -2.57 29.60 6.81
N VAL A 151 -3.31 29.76 7.87
CA VAL A 151 -3.26 28.85 9.02
C VAL A 151 -4.07 27.62 8.68
N CYS A 152 -3.46 26.44 8.74
CA CYS A 152 -4.18 25.19 8.55
C CYS A 152 -5.26 25.05 9.64
N ARG A 153 -6.50 24.83 9.25
CA ARG A 153 -7.62 24.69 10.20
C ARG A 153 -7.64 23.37 10.97
N ASN A 154 -6.78 22.42 10.57
CA ASN A 154 -6.65 21.15 11.28
C ASN A 154 -5.80 21.35 12.56
N PRO A 155 -6.37 21.14 13.78
CA PRO A 155 -5.64 21.32 15.04
C PRO A 155 -4.47 20.35 15.23
N ARG A 156 -4.44 19.24 14.46
CA ARG A 156 -3.34 18.28 14.45
C ARG A 156 -2.31 18.54 13.34
N CYS A 157 -2.41 19.64 12.64
CA CYS A 157 -1.44 19.99 11.63
C CYS A 157 -0.07 20.26 12.28
N ILE A 158 1.00 19.73 11.66
CA ILE A 158 2.36 19.92 12.14
C ILE A 158 2.73 21.40 12.30
N THR A 159 2.21 22.27 11.44
CA THR A 159 2.45 23.73 11.53
C THR A 159 1.77 24.39 12.72
N GLN A 160 0.81 23.72 13.37
CA GLN A 160 0.17 24.18 14.62
C GLN A 160 0.76 23.52 15.86
N THR A 161 1.15 22.25 15.75
CA THR A 161 1.68 21.48 16.88
C THR A 161 3.17 21.69 17.11
N GLN A 162 3.88 22.23 16.10
CA GLN A 162 5.32 22.48 16.14
C GLN A 162 5.64 23.93 15.74
N PRO A 163 5.52 24.89 16.70
CA PRO A 163 5.60 26.32 16.41
C PRO A 163 6.97 26.80 15.94
N TYR A 164 8.00 25.97 16.08
CA TYR A 164 9.36 26.27 15.57
C TYR A 164 9.51 25.98 14.06
N LEU A 165 8.55 25.30 13.44
CA LEU A 165 8.55 25.09 12.00
C LEU A 165 7.83 26.26 11.31
N PRO A 166 8.53 27.04 10.46
CA PRO A 166 7.86 28.07 9.69
C PRO A 166 6.84 27.44 8.74
N PRO A 167 5.59 27.95 8.69
CA PRO A 167 4.61 27.44 7.74
C PRO A 167 5.03 27.83 6.32
N LEU A 168 5.57 26.85 5.60
CA LEU A 168 5.91 27.01 4.19
C LEU A 168 4.66 26.66 3.36
N VAL A 169 4.08 27.64 2.69
CA VAL A 169 2.94 27.45 1.79
C VAL A 169 3.27 27.96 0.40
N LYS A 170 3.01 27.11 -0.60
CA LYS A 170 3.09 27.50 -2.00
C LYS A 170 1.66 27.78 -2.49
N LYS A 171 1.43 28.98 -2.99
CA LYS A 171 0.18 29.28 -3.70
C LYS A 171 0.20 28.54 -5.02
N ILE A 172 -0.73 27.60 -5.18
CA ILE A 172 -0.98 26.94 -6.46
C ILE A 172 -2.08 27.76 -7.13
N GLY A 173 -1.75 28.35 -8.28
CA GLY A 173 -2.65 29.20 -9.05
C GLY A 173 -3.82 28.43 -9.59
#